data_9b60d93227b3599411df7e9ee8f8052a
#
_entry.id   9b60d93227b3599411df7e9ee8f8052a
#
_cell.length_a   1.000
_cell.length_b   1.000
_cell.length_c   1.000
_cell.angle_alpha   90.00
_cell.angle_beta   90.00
_cell.angle_gamma   90.00
#
_symmetry.space_group_name_H-M   'P 1'
#
loop_
_entity.id
_entity.type
_entity.pdbx_description
1 polymer ?
#
loop_
_entity_poly.entity_id
_entity_poly.type
_entity_poly.pdbx_seq_one_letter_code
_entity_poly.pdbx_strand_id
1 'polypeptide(L)'
;MNEYKALVQKEKGIFTDLEFTTMEYPKIKDKELIIETKAATLNYADLLLSSGLYQSNPKHPFVPGFEVAGYVKECHEDSQFEVGDRVVAATTVFRSGRHGSFGDVCVVSENLTYKLPENISFEVGAAILMSYLTSDFALHRRAQIKPNELVLVNAAAGGVGLSAIQLAKISGARVIAAVGSEKKKELVKQFGPDLVINYQEEDLRETVEAKFGKRPVDIFYDQVGGEPYEQGIRLLSSEGRALIVGFASGNIPSQPLSYLLVKNISIMGVFMISFENDDKKYLQSRMELIFDLYTNQQIEPVFKTIKFDEIVEYLDMIGSRKTVGRIVAVR
;
A
#
# COMPACT_ATOMS: atom_id res chain seq x y z
N MET A 1 30.01 -3.92 12.95
CA MET A 1 29.32 -5.23 12.81
C MET A 1 29.44 -5.65 11.37
N ASN A 2 29.82 -6.90 11.08
CA ASN A 2 29.96 -7.36 9.69
C ASN A 2 28.68 -8.03 9.15
N GLU A 3 27.75 -8.38 10.04
CA GLU A 3 26.50 -9.10 9.71
C GLU A 3 25.34 -8.66 10.60
N TYR A 4 24.09 -8.90 10.14
CA TYR A 4 22.86 -8.66 10.87
C TYR A 4 21.85 -9.81 10.63
N LYS A 5 20.90 -10.03 11.55
CA LYS A 5 19.88 -11.07 11.41
C LYS A 5 18.72 -10.58 10.56
N ALA A 6 18.25 -11.42 9.65
CA ALA A 6 17.15 -11.12 8.75
C ALA A 6 16.43 -12.38 8.26
N LEU A 7 15.22 -12.19 7.74
CA LEU A 7 14.48 -13.17 6.96
C LEU A 7 14.95 -13.05 5.50
N VAL A 8 15.65 -14.07 4.99
CA VAL A 8 16.44 -13.99 3.75
C VAL A 8 15.88 -14.92 2.68
N GLN A 9 15.70 -14.38 1.48
CA GLN A 9 15.50 -15.15 0.24
C GLN A 9 16.89 -15.50 -0.32
N LYS A 10 17.34 -16.75 -0.16
CA LYS A 10 18.68 -17.18 -0.56
C LYS A 10 18.81 -17.35 -2.07
N GLU A 11 17.78 -17.87 -2.71
CA GLU A 11 17.72 -18.15 -4.13
C GLU A 11 16.32 -17.89 -4.71
N LYS A 12 16.16 -18.03 -6.02
CA LYS A 12 14.85 -17.88 -6.64
C LYS A 12 13.88 -18.94 -6.12
N GLY A 13 12.74 -18.50 -5.62
CA GLY A 13 11.73 -19.37 -5.02
C GLY A 13 10.43 -18.64 -4.77
N ILE A 14 9.80 -18.94 -3.65
CA ILE A 14 8.58 -18.30 -3.17
C ILE A 14 8.76 -17.84 -1.72
N PHE A 15 7.82 -17.10 -1.17
CA PHE A 15 7.92 -16.55 0.19
C PHE A 15 8.06 -17.61 1.30
N THR A 16 7.64 -18.86 1.07
CA THR A 16 7.82 -19.97 2.04
C THR A 16 9.27 -20.44 2.13
N ASP A 17 10.12 -20.05 1.18
CA ASP A 17 11.54 -20.39 1.16
C ASP A 17 12.39 -19.35 1.91
N LEU A 18 11.75 -18.37 2.56
CA LEU A 18 12.40 -17.37 3.41
C LEU A 18 12.92 -18.03 4.69
N GLU A 19 14.18 -17.77 5.03
CA GLU A 19 14.83 -18.32 6.21
C GLU A 19 15.42 -17.24 7.10
N PHE A 20 15.28 -17.38 8.42
CA PHE A 20 16.02 -16.54 9.36
C PHE A 20 17.48 -16.93 9.37
N THR A 21 18.34 -16.01 8.93
CA THR A 21 19.80 -16.19 8.87
C THR A 21 20.50 -14.84 9.00
N THR A 22 21.81 -14.81 8.77
CA THR A 22 22.57 -13.56 8.72
C THR A 22 22.77 -13.07 7.30
N MET A 23 22.81 -11.75 7.15
CA MET A 23 23.17 -11.03 5.93
C MET A 23 24.39 -10.16 6.22
N GLU A 24 25.23 -9.96 5.20
CA GLU A 24 26.29 -8.94 5.24
C GLU A 24 25.69 -7.57 5.55
N TYR A 25 26.34 -6.85 6.48
CA TYR A 25 25.90 -5.51 6.87
C TYR A 25 25.97 -4.58 5.64
N PRO A 26 24.88 -3.82 5.33
CA PRO A 26 24.83 -3.02 4.12
C PRO A 26 25.80 -1.85 4.15
N LYS A 27 26.21 -1.42 2.95
CA LYS A 27 26.88 -0.12 2.73
C LYS A 27 25.89 0.80 2.03
N ILE A 28 25.72 2.01 2.54
CA ILE A 28 24.86 3.02 1.93
C ILE A 28 25.52 3.64 0.70
N LYS A 29 24.70 3.94 -0.29
CA LYS A 29 25.04 4.75 -1.46
C LYS A 29 24.53 6.16 -1.24
N ASP A 30 24.89 7.06 -2.16
CA ASP A 30 24.33 8.40 -2.17
C ASP A 30 22.79 8.38 -2.04
N LYS A 31 22.24 9.23 -1.16
CA LYS A 31 20.81 9.31 -0.83
C LYS A 31 20.17 8.01 -0.30
N GLU A 32 20.95 7.17 0.33
CA GLU A 32 20.46 6.02 1.10
C GLU A 32 20.74 6.22 2.59
N LEU A 33 19.88 5.63 3.42
CA LEU A 33 20.04 5.57 4.88
C LEU A 33 19.98 4.11 5.33
N ILE A 34 20.62 3.79 6.45
CA ILE A 34 20.37 2.55 7.18
C ILE A 34 19.43 2.86 8.34
N ILE A 35 18.36 2.10 8.42
CA ILE A 35 17.37 2.19 9.50
C ILE A 35 17.48 0.95 10.39
N GLU A 36 17.55 1.15 11.70
CA GLU A 36 17.29 0.11 12.70
C GLU A 36 15.78 -0.17 12.73
N THR A 37 15.37 -1.37 12.32
CA THR A 37 13.97 -1.75 12.21
C THR A 37 13.31 -1.89 13.58
N LYS A 38 12.23 -1.16 13.82
CA LYS A 38 11.33 -1.33 14.97
C LYS A 38 9.99 -1.95 14.56
N ALA A 39 9.46 -1.54 13.41
CA ALA A 39 8.26 -2.12 12.84
C ALA A 39 8.41 -2.21 11.30
N ALA A 40 7.92 -3.30 10.74
CA ALA A 40 7.91 -3.55 9.29
C ALA A 40 6.53 -4.04 8.87
N THR A 41 6.00 -3.55 7.76
CA THR A 41 4.67 -3.93 7.29
C THR A 41 4.75 -4.97 6.18
N LEU A 42 3.89 -5.98 6.25
CA LEU A 42 3.76 -7.00 5.23
C LEU A 42 2.83 -6.53 4.12
N ASN A 43 3.22 -6.77 2.88
CA ASN A 43 2.48 -6.38 1.68
C ASN A 43 2.24 -7.57 0.75
N TYR A 44 1.18 -7.50 -0.05
CA TYR A 44 1.01 -8.44 -1.17
C TYR A 44 2.19 -8.38 -2.16
N ALA A 45 2.81 -7.21 -2.27
CA ALA A 45 4.01 -7.01 -3.08
C ALA A 45 5.21 -7.86 -2.63
N ASP A 46 5.33 -8.20 -1.34
CA ASP A 46 6.40 -9.07 -0.83
C ASP A 46 6.27 -10.50 -1.38
N LEU A 47 5.03 -10.99 -1.56
CA LEU A 47 4.76 -12.28 -2.20
C LEU A 47 5.18 -12.27 -3.67
N LEU A 48 4.85 -11.20 -4.39
CA LEU A 48 5.22 -11.05 -5.80
C LEU A 48 6.74 -10.92 -5.96
N LEU A 49 7.40 -10.20 -5.05
CA LEU A 49 8.84 -10.03 -5.05
C LEU A 49 9.57 -11.38 -4.86
N SER A 50 9.19 -12.13 -3.83
CA SER A 50 9.76 -13.45 -3.54
C SER A 50 9.56 -14.44 -4.69
N SER A 51 8.44 -14.32 -5.41
CA SER A 51 8.14 -15.18 -6.59
C SER A 51 8.77 -14.66 -7.89
N GLY A 52 9.47 -13.52 -7.87
CA GLY A 52 10.04 -12.89 -9.08
C GLY A 52 8.98 -12.34 -10.04
N LEU A 53 7.77 -12.05 -9.56
CA LEU A 53 6.63 -11.50 -10.32
C LEU A 53 6.45 -9.98 -10.11
N TYR A 54 7.25 -9.39 -9.23
CA TYR A 54 7.24 -7.94 -9.00
C TYR A 54 8.10 -7.22 -10.05
N GLN A 55 7.90 -5.91 -10.21
CA GLN A 55 8.62 -5.08 -11.19
C GLN A 55 10.11 -4.92 -10.87
N SER A 56 10.51 -5.04 -9.59
CA SER A 56 11.91 -5.10 -9.18
C SER A 56 12.39 -6.54 -9.05
N ASN A 57 13.69 -6.75 -9.26
CA ASN A 57 14.30 -8.08 -9.18
C ASN A 57 15.65 -8.01 -8.45
N PRO A 58 15.63 -8.03 -7.10
CA PRO A 58 16.84 -8.04 -6.30
C PRO A 58 17.74 -9.25 -6.61
N LYS A 59 19.06 -9.05 -6.55
CA LYS A 59 20.00 -10.16 -6.64
C LYS A 59 19.98 -10.97 -5.35
N HIS A 60 19.90 -12.27 -5.46
CA HIS A 60 19.98 -13.20 -4.33
C HIS A 60 21.42 -13.24 -3.73
N PRO A 61 21.57 -13.48 -2.43
CA PRO A 61 20.51 -13.44 -1.43
C PRO A 61 20.02 -12.01 -1.17
N PHE A 62 18.74 -11.85 -0.79
CA PHE A 62 18.18 -10.56 -0.40
C PHE A 62 17.17 -10.70 0.74
N VAL A 63 16.89 -9.60 1.41
CA VAL A 63 15.88 -9.46 2.47
C VAL A 63 14.67 -8.75 1.90
N PRO A 64 13.44 -9.33 1.93
CA PRO A 64 12.22 -8.65 1.53
C PRO A 64 11.78 -7.57 2.53
N GLY A 65 10.63 -6.95 2.25
CA GLY A 65 10.01 -5.91 3.07
C GLY A 65 10.18 -4.52 2.46
N PHE A 66 9.05 -3.92 2.07
CA PHE A 66 9.01 -2.67 1.31
C PHE A 66 9.01 -1.41 2.18
N GLU A 67 8.59 -1.51 3.44
CA GLU A 67 8.43 -0.35 4.31
C GLU A 67 8.84 -0.65 5.75
N VAL A 68 9.33 0.38 6.42
CA VAL A 68 9.90 0.31 7.77
C VAL A 68 9.52 1.53 8.58
N ALA A 69 9.37 1.36 9.89
CA ALA A 69 9.47 2.41 10.87
C ALA A 69 10.59 2.07 11.87
N GLY A 70 11.40 3.06 12.23
CA GLY A 70 12.54 2.82 13.12
C GLY A 70 13.41 4.05 13.32
N TYR A 71 14.65 3.81 13.73
CA TYR A 71 15.63 4.87 13.96
C TYR A 71 16.68 4.89 12.84
N VAL A 72 17.06 6.08 12.40
CA VAL A 72 18.21 6.26 11.52
C VAL A 72 19.46 5.78 12.25
N LYS A 73 20.16 4.81 11.67
CA LYS A 73 21.38 4.20 12.23
C LYS A 73 22.63 4.69 11.51
N GLU A 74 22.54 4.92 10.21
CA GLU A 74 23.60 5.52 9.40
C GLU A 74 22.98 6.42 8.33
N CYS A 75 23.64 7.56 8.07
CA CYS A 75 23.34 8.52 7.02
C CYS A 75 24.63 9.17 6.52
N HIS A 76 24.58 9.82 5.36
CA HIS A 76 25.67 10.66 4.88
C HIS A 76 25.72 12.00 5.64
N GLU A 77 26.88 12.66 5.66
CA GLU A 77 27.09 13.94 6.35
C GLU A 77 26.20 15.08 5.81
N ASP A 78 25.83 15.03 4.54
CA ASP A 78 24.96 15.99 3.86
C ASP A 78 23.49 15.59 3.85
N SER A 79 23.12 14.52 4.58
CA SER A 79 21.73 14.09 4.70
C SER A 79 20.90 15.10 5.49
N GLN A 80 19.61 15.20 5.13
CA GLN A 80 18.62 15.93 5.94
C GLN A 80 18.20 15.21 7.23
N PHE A 81 18.69 13.98 7.45
CA PHE A 81 18.44 13.15 8.62
C PHE A 81 19.70 12.98 9.45
N GLU A 82 19.53 12.77 10.76
CA GLU A 82 20.58 12.52 11.71
C GLU A 82 20.42 11.13 12.33
N VAL A 83 21.54 10.55 12.79
CA VAL A 83 21.52 9.30 13.54
C VAL A 83 20.68 9.47 14.80
N GLY A 84 19.71 8.57 15.01
CA GLY A 84 18.73 8.63 16.09
C GLY A 84 17.39 9.24 15.70
N ASP A 85 17.26 9.86 14.53
CA ASP A 85 15.95 10.34 14.05
C ASP A 85 14.94 9.20 13.97
N ARG A 86 13.73 9.44 14.44
CA ARG A 86 12.57 8.55 14.27
C ARG A 86 12.02 8.74 12.87
N VAL A 87 11.88 7.66 12.12
CA VAL A 87 11.44 7.75 10.72
C VAL A 87 10.49 6.62 10.33
N VAL A 88 9.73 6.89 9.26
CA VAL A 88 9.12 5.86 8.41
C VAL A 88 9.68 6.00 7.00
N ALA A 89 9.93 4.89 6.33
CA ALA A 89 10.60 4.92 5.04
C ALA A 89 10.21 3.74 4.13
N ALA A 90 10.31 3.97 2.80
CA ALA A 90 10.29 2.89 1.83
C ALA A 90 11.72 2.35 1.60
N THR A 91 11.86 1.03 1.64
CA THR A 91 13.15 0.36 1.44
C THR A 91 13.59 0.37 -0.03
N THR A 92 14.88 0.24 -0.30
CA THR A 92 15.40 0.22 -1.68
C THR A 92 15.07 -1.06 -2.46
N VAL A 93 14.39 -2.02 -1.85
CA VAL A 93 13.97 -3.29 -2.48
C VAL A 93 13.08 -3.04 -3.70
N PHE A 94 12.26 -1.99 -3.70
CA PHE A 94 11.47 -1.62 -4.88
C PHE A 94 12.31 -1.20 -6.10
N ARG A 95 13.61 -0.90 -5.91
CA ARG A 95 14.63 -0.62 -6.95
C ARG A 95 15.66 -1.74 -7.07
N SER A 96 15.29 -2.96 -6.72
CA SER A 96 16.19 -4.13 -6.70
C SER A 96 17.33 -4.04 -5.68
N GLY A 97 17.17 -3.23 -4.62
CA GLY A 97 18.03 -3.27 -3.43
C GLY A 97 17.92 -4.61 -2.71
N ARG A 98 18.94 -4.94 -1.90
CA ARG A 98 19.04 -6.29 -1.27
C ARG A 98 18.65 -6.31 0.22
N HIS A 99 18.42 -5.18 0.84
CA HIS A 99 18.28 -5.05 2.28
C HIS A 99 16.93 -4.41 2.63
N GLY A 100 15.86 -5.20 2.54
CA GLY A 100 14.50 -4.81 2.93
C GLY A 100 14.27 -4.85 4.44
N SER A 101 13.04 -4.56 4.85
CA SER A 101 12.70 -4.32 6.25
C SER A 101 12.52 -5.58 7.11
N PHE A 102 12.55 -6.79 6.53
CA PHE A 102 12.43 -8.02 7.32
C PHE A 102 13.76 -8.44 7.96
N GLY A 103 14.51 -7.49 8.50
CA GLY A 103 15.79 -7.66 9.16
C GLY A 103 16.01 -6.68 10.31
N ASP A 104 17.12 -6.85 11.08
CA ASP A 104 17.49 -5.93 12.18
C ASP A 104 17.74 -4.52 11.65
N VAL A 105 18.25 -4.43 10.42
CA VAL A 105 18.47 -3.19 9.69
C VAL A 105 18.00 -3.33 8.25
N CYS A 106 17.68 -2.22 7.62
CA CYS A 106 17.35 -2.14 6.21
C CYS A 106 17.95 -0.90 5.56
N VAL A 107 18.00 -0.89 4.22
CA VAL A 107 18.43 0.27 3.42
C VAL A 107 17.21 0.93 2.81
N VAL A 108 17.07 2.24 3.02
CA VAL A 108 15.95 3.03 2.53
C VAL A 108 16.42 4.15 1.60
N SER A 109 15.49 4.63 0.75
CA SER A 109 15.70 5.84 -0.04
C SER A 109 15.47 7.06 0.84
N GLU A 110 16.45 7.97 0.93
CA GLU A 110 16.29 9.23 1.65
C GLU A 110 15.09 10.05 1.16
N ASN A 111 14.82 10.01 -0.15
CA ASN A 111 13.71 10.75 -0.76
C ASN A 111 12.32 10.20 -0.38
N LEU A 112 12.25 8.94 0.07
CA LEU A 112 11.03 8.28 0.56
C LEU A 112 11.12 7.99 2.07
N THR A 113 11.87 8.80 2.80
CA THR A 113 12.00 8.76 4.25
C THR A 113 11.35 10.01 4.84
N TYR A 114 10.57 9.84 5.89
CA TYR A 114 9.78 10.87 6.54
C TYR A 114 10.01 10.83 8.04
N LYS A 115 10.26 11.99 8.68
CA LYS A 115 10.38 12.08 10.14
C LYS A 115 9.05 11.68 10.78
N LEU A 116 9.10 10.73 11.70
CA LEU A 116 7.93 10.25 12.42
C LEU A 116 7.72 11.09 13.68
N PRO A 117 6.58 11.78 13.84
CA PRO A 117 6.26 12.55 15.04
C PRO A 117 6.36 11.71 16.32
N GLU A 118 6.78 12.32 17.42
CA GLU A 118 6.98 11.63 18.71
C GLU A 118 5.71 10.99 19.27
N ASN A 119 4.55 11.57 19.00
CA ASN A 119 3.24 11.06 19.42
C ASN A 119 2.69 9.92 18.56
N ILE A 120 3.41 9.49 17.51
CA ILE A 120 3.03 8.37 16.65
C ILE A 120 3.97 7.20 16.91
N SER A 121 3.42 6.02 17.24
CA SER A 121 4.23 4.82 17.45
C SER A 121 4.81 4.30 16.14
N PHE A 122 5.86 3.47 16.19
CA PHE A 122 6.46 2.87 15.00
C PHE A 122 5.48 1.95 14.26
N GLU A 123 4.63 1.23 14.99
CA GLU A 123 3.62 0.34 14.42
C GLU A 123 2.60 1.13 13.59
N VAL A 124 2.12 2.24 14.15
CA VAL A 124 1.20 3.13 13.46
C VAL A 124 1.88 3.77 12.25
N GLY A 125 3.11 4.28 12.42
CA GLY A 125 3.88 4.86 11.32
C GLY A 125 4.07 3.87 10.16
N ALA A 126 4.46 2.63 10.45
CA ALA A 126 4.59 1.56 9.46
C ALA A 126 3.24 1.22 8.79
N ALA A 127 2.14 1.17 9.55
CA ALA A 127 0.81 0.90 9.00
C ALA A 127 0.29 2.02 8.08
N ILE A 128 0.68 3.28 8.33
CA ILE A 128 0.25 4.46 7.59
C ILE A 128 0.99 4.61 6.27
N LEU A 129 2.32 4.48 6.24
CA LEU A 129 3.17 4.96 5.15
C LEU A 129 2.62 4.60 3.76
N MET A 130 2.77 3.36 3.33
CA MET A 130 2.41 2.99 1.96
C MET A 130 0.91 2.99 1.72
N SER A 131 0.10 2.62 2.71
CA SER A 131 -1.34 2.52 2.53
C SER A 131 -2.00 3.88 2.30
N TYR A 132 -1.70 4.85 3.17
CA TYR A 132 -2.33 6.17 3.07
C TYR A 132 -1.66 7.04 2.00
N LEU A 133 -0.33 7.02 1.88
CA LEU A 133 0.36 7.83 0.87
C LEU A 133 0.02 7.36 -0.56
N THR A 134 -0.12 6.04 -0.80
CA THR A 134 -0.58 5.51 -2.10
C THR A 134 -2.02 5.93 -2.37
N SER A 135 -2.92 5.83 -1.39
CA SER A 135 -4.33 6.20 -1.58
C SER A 135 -4.50 7.71 -1.75
N ASP A 136 -3.74 8.50 -1.02
CA ASP A 136 -3.69 9.95 -1.18
C ASP A 136 -3.22 10.35 -2.58
N PHE A 137 -2.11 9.78 -3.03
CA PHE A 137 -1.59 10.00 -4.38
C PHE A 137 -2.61 9.60 -5.45
N ALA A 138 -3.27 8.44 -5.29
CA ALA A 138 -4.28 7.96 -6.21
C ALA A 138 -5.48 8.91 -6.31
N LEU A 139 -6.04 9.30 -5.16
CA LEU A 139 -7.27 10.10 -5.11
C LEU A 139 -7.01 11.57 -5.43
N HIS A 140 -5.97 12.18 -4.83
CA HIS A 140 -5.74 13.63 -4.96
C HIS A 140 -4.87 13.99 -6.17
N ARG A 141 -3.77 13.27 -6.41
CA ARG A 141 -2.85 13.61 -7.52
C ARG A 141 -3.32 13.04 -8.85
N ARG A 142 -3.77 11.77 -8.86
CA ARG A 142 -4.15 11.09 -10.10
C ARG A 142 -5.61 11.39 -10.48
N ALA A 143 -6.56 11.07 -9.62
CA ALA A 143 -7.97 11.26 -9.91
C ALA A 143 -8.46 12.70 -9.72
N GLN A 144 -7.76 13.53 -8.93
CA GLN A 144 -8.21 14.88 -8.55
C GLN A 144 -9.64 14.85 -8.01
N ILE A 145 -9.84 14.00 -6.99
CA ILE A 145 -11.14 13.77 -6.35
C ILE A 145 -11.84 15.08 -5.96
N LYS A 146 -13.16 15.13 -6.18
CA LYS A 146 -14.00 16.28 -5.84
C LYS A 146 -15.09 15.89 -4.83
N PRO A 147 -15.59 16.85 -4.02
CA PRO A 147 -16.73 16.61 -3.16
C PRO A 147 -17.94 16.09 -3.96
N ASN A 148 -18.71 15.19 -3.33
CA ASN A 148 -19.90 14.53 -3.89
C ASN A 148 -19.64 13.50 -5.00
N GLU A 149 -18.41 13.32 -5.49
CA GLU A 149 -18.11 12.23 -6.42
C GLU A 149 -18.35 10.87 -5.76
N LEU A 150 -18.73 9.89 -6.56
CA LEU A 150 -18.98 8.52 -6.11
C LEU A 150 -17.75 7.66 -6.41
N VAL A 151 -17.10 7.19 -5.34
CA VAL A 151 -15.88 6.36 -5.41
C VAL A 151 -16.23 4.91 -5.14
N LEU A 152 -15.95 4.01 -6.08
CA LEU A 152 -15.99 2.56 -5.85
C LEU A 152 -14.61 2.05 -5.48
N VAL A 153 -14.48 1.40 -4.31
CA VAL A 153 -13.23 0.84 -3.81
C VAL A 153 -13.30 -0.68 -3.81
N ASN A 154 -12.48 -1.35 -4.62
CA ASN A 154 -12.30 -2.80 -4.58
C ASN A 154 -11.38 -3.24 -3.44
N ALA A 155 -11.54 -4.49 -2.96
CA ALA A 155 -10.81 -5.04 -1.82
C ALA A 155 -10.78 -4.08 -0.60
N ALA A 156 -11.90 -3.44 -0.35
CA ALA A 156 -12.08 -2.31 0.55
C ALA A 156 -11.65 -2.57 2.01
N ALA A 157 -11.55 -3.82 2.44
CA ALA A 157 -11.11 -4.21 3.80
C ALA A 157 -9.59 -4.42 3.94
N GLY A 158 -8.80 -4.28 2.87
CA GLY A 158 -7.34 -4.27 2.93
C GLY A 158 -6.80 -2.91 3.37
N GLY A 159 -5.51 -2.84 3.73
CA GLY A 159 -4.90 -1.60 4.22
C GLY A 159 -5.08 -0.41 3.27
N VAL A 160 -4.75 -0.60 1.98
CA VAL A 160 -4.90 0.45 0.94
C VAL A 160 -6.37 0.77 0.67
N GLY A 161 -7.28 -0.23 0.73
CA GLY A 161 -8.73 -0.01 0.55
C GLY A 161 -9.34 0.80 1.69
N LEU A 162 -8.99 0.48 2.94
CA LEU A 162 -9.48 1.23 4.11
C LEU A 162 -8.97 2.67 4.14
N SER A 163 -7.71 2.90 3.75
CA SER A 163 -7.17 4.26 3.64
C SER A 163 -7.87 5.04 2.51
N ALA A 164 -8.15 4.38 1.36
CA ALA A 164 -8.91 5.03 0.27
C ALA A 164 -10.32 5.45 0.70
N ILE A 165 -11.04 4.61 1.45
CA ILE A 165 -12.36 4.95 1.98
C ILE A 165 -12.27 6.20 2.86
N GLN A 166 -11.37 6.20 3.85
CA GLN A 166 -11.24 7.29 4.81
C GLN A 166 -10.86 8.61 4.13
N LEU A 167 -9.87 8.59 3.24
CA LEU A 167 -9.43 9.79 2.51
C LEU A 167 -10.51 10.29 1.53
N ALA A 168 -11.26 9.41 0.87
CA ALA A 168 -12.38 9.80 0.03
C ALA A 168 -13.51 10.47 0.85
N LYS A 169 -13.83 9.92 2.02
CA LYS A 169 -14.84 10.52 2.93
C LYS A 169 -14.38 11.89 3.44
N ILE A 170 -13.12 12.06 3.83
CA ILE A 170 -12.54 13.36 4.22
C ILE A 170 -12.62 14.37 3.08
N SER A 171 -12.47 13.92 1.84
CA SER A 171 -12.62 14.75 0.63
C SER A 171 -14.07 15.10 0.30
N GLY A 172 -15.05 14.68 1.12
CA GLY A 172 -16.49 14.92 0.89
C GLY A 172 -17.12 14.04 -0.19
N ALA A 173 -16.46 12.95 -0.59
CA ALA A 173 -16.97 12.01 -1.57
C ALA A 173 -17.95 11.00 -0.95
N ARG A 174 -18.79 10.40 -1.80
CA ARG A 174 -19.58 9.21 -1.47
C ARG A 174 -18.78 7.96 -1.81
N VAL A 175 -18.91 6.91 -1.01
CA VAL A 175 -18.07 5.71 -1.15
C VAL A 175 -18.91 4.44 -1.23
N ILE A 176 -18.64 3.63 -2.25
CA ILE A 176 -19.06 2.23 -2.35
C ILE A 176 -17.83 1.37 -2.02
N ALA A 177 -17.99 0.47 -1.06
CA ALA A 177 -16.93 -0.45 -0.65
C ALA A 177 -17.28 -1.88 -1.06
N ALA A 178 -16.45 -2.51 -1.89
CA ALA A 178 -16.60 -3.89 -2.33
C ALA A 178 -15.66 -4.82 -1.56
N VAL A 179 -16.20 -5.84 -0.91
CA VAL A 179 -15.49 -6.79 -0.05
C VAL A 179 -15.84 -8.24 -0.39
N GLY A 180 -15.00 -9.19 0.04
CA GLY A 180 -15.16 -10.61 -0.29
C GLY A 180 -15.67 -11.48 0.88
N SER A 181 -16.24 -10.92 1.93
CA SER A 181 -16.90 -11.70 3.00
C SER A 181 -17.74 -10.81 3.91
N GLU A 182 -18.70 -11.40 4.61
CA GLU A 182 -19.58 -10.70 5.55
C GLU A 182 -18.77 -10.10 6.72
N LYS A 183 -17.79 -10.85 7.25
CA LYS A 183 -16.90 -10.33 8.30
C LYS A 183 -16.18 -9.04 7.87
N LYS A 184 -15.73 -8.96 6.62
CA LYS A 184 -15.10 -7.76 6.06
C LYS A 184 -16.11 -6.64 5.84
N LYS A 185 -17.35 -6.98 5.48
CA LYS A 185 -18.46 -6.04 5.32
C LYS A 185 -18.74 -5.32 6.65
N GLU A 186 -18.85 -6.05 7.75
CA GLU A 186 -19.07 -5.46 9.08
C GLU A 186 -17.93 -4.54 9.53
N LEU A 187 -16.68 -4.90 9.27
CA LEU A 187 -15.54 -4.03 9.57
C LEU A 187 -15.62 -2.73 8.77
N VAL A 188 -15.84 -2.82 7.46
CA VAL A 188 -15.80 -1.65 6.57
C VAL A 188 -16.93 -0.67 6.83
N LYS A 189 -18.09 -1.13 7.28
CA LYS A 189 -19.23 -0.28 7.70
C LYS A 189 -18.85 0.78 8.74
N GLN A 190 -17.88 0.49 9.60
CA GLN A 190 -17.43 1.40 10.66
C GLN A 190 -16.79 2.70 10.12
N PHE A 191 -16.32 2.69 8.88
CA PHE A 191 -15.71 3.84 8.20
C PHE A 191 -16.70 4.67 7.38
N GLY A 192 -18.02 4.41 7.51
CA GLY A 192 -19.08 5.21 6.96
C GLY A 192 -19.18 5.26 5.43
N PRO A 193 -18.92 4.16 4.68
CA PRO A 193 -19.22 4.14 3.26
C PRO A 193 -20.74 4.21 3.04
N ASP A 194 -21.17 4.76 1.89
CA ASP A 194 -22.58 4.92 1.55
C ASP A 194 -23.24 3.59 1.14
N LEU A 195 -22.42 2.63 0.71
CA LEU A 195 -22.81 1.25 0.39
C LEU A 195 -21.66 0.29 0.63
N VAL A 196 -21.91 -0.88 1.24
CA VAL A 196 -20.94 -1.99 1.32
C VAL A 196 -21.52 -3.23 0.66
N ILE A 197 -20.79 -3.81 -0.28
CA ILE A 197 -21.21 -4.97 -1.07
C ILE A 197 -20.28 -6.14 -0.80
N ASN A 198 -20.85 -7.30 -0.48
CA ASN A 198 -20.14 -8.56 -0.48
C ASN A 198 -20.30 -9.21 -1.87
N TYR A 199 -19.29 -9.06 -2.73
CA TYR A 199 -19.33 -9.56 -4.11
C TYR A 199 -19.30 -11.09 -4.23
N GLN A 200 -19.19 -11.84 -3.13
CA GLN A 200 -19.38 -13.29 -3.11
C GLN A 200 -20.88 -13.68 -3.07
N GLU A 201 -21.74 -12.78 -2.61
CA GLU A 201 -23.16 -13.01 -2.39
C GLU A 201 -24.05 -12.10 -3.22
N GLU A 202 -23.53 -10.93 -3.62
CA GLU A 202 -24.28 -9.87 -4.30
C GLU A 202 -23.61 -9.55 -5.66
N ASP A 203 -24.42 -9.38 -6.72
CA ASP A 203 -23.89 -8.82 -7.97
C ASP A 203 -23.53 -7.35 -7.76
N LEU A 204 -22.26 -7.03 -7.95
CA LEU A 204 -21.72 -5.68 -7.72
C LEU A 204 -22.44 -4.65 -8.61
N ARG A 205 -22.63 -4.96 -9.88
CA ARG A 205 -23.20 -4.02 -10.83
C ARG A 205 -24.68 -3.79 -10.58
N GLU A 206 -25.47 -4.87 -10.43
CA GLU A 206 -26.90 -4.76 -10.18
C GLU A 206 -27.18 -4.00 -8.88
N THR A 207 -26.45 -4.31 -7.81
CA THR A 207 -26.61 -3.65 -6.50
C THR A 207 -26.28 -2.16 -6.57
N VAL A 208 -25.18 -1.78 -7.27
CA VAL A 208 -24.82 -0.37 -7.43
C VAL A 208 -25.82 0.37 -8.30
N GLU A 209 -26.19 -0.18 -9.45
CA GLU A 209 -27.13 0.47 -10.38
C GLU A 209 -28.54 0.59 -9.80
N ALA A 210 -28.98 -0.35 -8.97
CA ALA A 210 -30.27 -0.27 -8.27
C ALA A 210 -30.32 0.92 -7.28
N LYS A 211 -29.21 1.22 -6.60
CA LYS A 211 -29.16 2.29 -5.61
C LYS A 211 -28.84 3.67 -6.18
N PHE A 212 -27.94 3.74 -7.16
CA PHE A 212 -27.37 5.00 -7.64
C PHE A 212 -27.68 5.32 -9.12
N GLY A 213 -28.36 4.41 -9.83
CA GLY A 213 -28.67 4.56 -11.26
C GLY A 213 -27.55 3.95 -12.15
N LYS A 214 -27.75 4.06 -13.46
CA LYS A 214 -26.83 3.47 -14.44
C LYS A 214 -25.50 4.21 -14.51
N ARG A 215 -24.40 3.44 -14.42
CA ARG A 215 -23.05 3.96 -14.53
C ARG A 215 -22.81 5.19 -13.63
N PRO A 216 -22.97 5.06 -12.31
CA PRO A 216 -22.97 6.22 -11.41
C PRO A 216 -21.58 6.56 -10.85
N VAL A 217 -20.55 5.74 -11.10
CA VAL A 217 -19.23 5.81 -10.44
C VAL A 217 -18.33 6.83 -11.13
N ASP A 218 -17.83 7.82 -10.40
CA ASP A 218 -16.91 8.83 -10.91
C ASP A 218 -15.46 8.36 -10.83
N ILE A 219 -15.11 7.64 -9.75
CA ILE A 219 -13.77 7.11 -9.52
C ILE A 219 -13.87 5.62 -9.16
N PHE A 220 -13.20 4.77 -9.90
CA PHE A 220 -13.04 3.37 -9.59
C PHE A 220 -11.62 3.09 -9.10
N TYR A 221 -11.47 2.78 -7.82
CA TYR A 221 -10.21 2.48 -7.15
C TYR A 221 -9.99 0.96 -7.14
N ASP A 222 -9.11 0.46 -8.01
CA ASP A 222 -8.86 -0.97 -8.16
C ASP A 222 -7.44 -1.38 -7.80
N GLN A 223 -7.34 -2.30 -6.84
CA GLN A 223 -6.10 -2.96 -6.41
C GLN A 223 -6.14 -4.48 -6.66
N VAL A 224 -7.15 -4.97 -7.40
CA VAL A 224 -7.45 -6.40 -7.55
C VAL A 224 -7.19 -6.92 -8.96
N GLY A 225 -7.66 -6.20 -9.97
CA GLY A 225 -7.70 -6.71 -11.35
C GLY A 225 -8.73 -7.84 -11.54
N GLY A 226 -8.60 -8.60 -12.63
CA GLY A 226 -9.46 -9.74 -12.94
C GLY A 226 -10.95 -9.39 -13.01
N GLU A 227 -11.83 -10.32 -12.64
CA GLU A 227 -13.28 -10.15 -12.70
C GLU A 227 -13.82 -8.93 -11.92
N PRO A 228 -13.38 -8.63 -10.69
CA PRO A 228 -13.81 -7.42 -9.99
C PRO A 228 -13.51 -6.12 -10.75
N TYR A 229 -12.38 -6.07 -11.48
CA TYR A 229 -12.09 -4.95 -12.37
C TYR A 229 -13.09 -4.86 -13.53
N GLU A 230 -13.39 -6.00 -14.17
CA GLU A 230 -14.32 -6.04 -15.30
C GLU A 230 -15.73 -5.56 -14.93
N GLN A 231 -16.18 -5.87 -13.73
CA GLN A 231 -17.46 -5.37 -13.20
C GLN A 231 -17.38 -3.88 -12.88
N GLY A 232 -16.35 -3.45 -12.15
CA GLY A 232 -16.19 -2.06 -11.69
C GLY A 232 -16.04 -1.06 -12.83
N ILE A 233 -15.26 -1.37 -13.88
CA ILE A 233 -15.03 -0.44 -15.00
C ILE A 233 -16.33 -0.18 -15.79
N ARG A 234 -17.28 -1.10 -15.78
CA ARG A 234 -18.59 -0.93 -16.42
C ARG A 234 -19.53 0.03 -15.69
N LEU A 235 -19.22 0.30 -14.42
CA LEU A 235 -19.98 1.23 -13.57
C LEU A 235 -19.54 2.69 -13.73
N LEU A 236 -18.41 2.95 -14.40
CA LEU A 236 -17.90 4.31 -14.58
C LEU A 236 -18.87 5.19 -15.38
N SER A 237 -19.13 6.38 -14.87
CA SER A 237 -19.84 7.45 -15.55
C SER A 237 -19.10 7.93 -16.81
N SER A 238 -19.66 8.84 -17.56
CA SER A 238 -18.89 9.61 -18.56
C SER A 238 -17.85 10.45 -17.84
N GLU A 239 -16.63 10.54 -18.37
CA GLU A 239 -15.45 11.17 -17.73
C GLU A 239 -14.97 10.49 -16.44
N GLY A 240 -15.52 9.32 -16.10
CA GLY A 240 -15.09 8.49 -14.98
C GLY A 240 -13.64 8.03 -15.12
N ARG A 241 -12.97 7.83 -13.98
CA ARG A 241 -11.54 7.49 -13.87
C ARG A 241 -11.37 6.17 -13.16
N ALA A 242 -10.74 5.17 -13.81
CA ALA A 242 -10.26 3.94 -13.17
C ALA A 242 -8.82 4.13 -12.71
N LEU A 243 -8.56 3.95 -11.42
CA LEU A 243 -7.24 4.01 -10.80
C LEU A 243 -6.70 2.59 -10.65
N ILE A 244 -5.64 2.27 -11.38
CA ILE A 244 -4.99 0.95 -11.31
C ILE A 244 -3.89 1.01 -10.26
N VAL A 245 -4.18 0.44 -9.09
CA VAL A 245 -3.28 0.44 -7.92
C VAL A 245 -2.53 -0.88 -7.79
N GLY A 246 -3.12 -1.98 -8.23
CA GLY A 246 -2.48 -3.28 -8.16
C GLY A 246 -3.30 -4.41 -8.79
N PHE A 247 -2.75 -5.62 -8.73
CA PHE A 247 -3.34 -6.81 -9.34
C PHE A 247 -3.33 -7.99 -8.36
N ALA A 248 -3.94 -7.81 -7.19
CA ALA A 248 -3.96 -8.82 -6.13
C ALA A 248 -4.69 -10.12 -6.52
N SER A 249 -5.45 -10.15 -7.62
CA SER A 249 -6.00 -11.38 -8.18
C SER A 249 -4.95 -12.23 -8.90
N GLY A 250 -3.80 -11.67 -9.28
CA GLY A 250 -2.83 -12.25 -10.19
C GLY A 250 -3.21 -12.08 -11.67
N ASN A 251 -4.42 -11.63 -11.98
CA ASN A 251 -4.90 -11.44 -13.36
C ASN A 251 -4.84 -9.96 -13.74
N ILE A 252 -3.97 -9.63 -14.68
CA ILE A 252 -3.86 -8.27 -15.24
C ILE A 252 -4.93 -8.13 -16.34
N PRO A 253 -5.91 -7.23 -16.17
CA PRO A 253 -6.99 -7.07 -17.16
C PRO A 253 -6.48 -6.43 -18.45
N SER A 254 -7.13 -6.76 -19.56
CA SER A 254 -6.91 -6.12 -20.87
C SER A 254 -8.16 -5.33 -21.25
N GLN A 255 -8.01 -4.05 -21.55
CA GLN A 255 -9.12 -3.18 -21.91
C GLN A 255 -8.99 -2.68 -23.34
N PRO A 256 -9.95 -2.97 -24.24
CA PRO A 256 -9.94 -2.44 -25.59
C PRO A 256 -10.01 -0.90 -25.60
N LEU A 257 -9.14 -0.23 -26.36
CA LEU A 257 -9.15 1.23 -26.48
C LEU A 257 -10.46 1.78 -27.03
N SER A 258 -11.16 1.04 -27.88
CA SER A 258 -12.49 1.40 -28.38
C SER A 258 -13.51 1.52 -27.25
N TYR A 259 -13.38 0.74 -26.19
CA TYR A 259 -14.26 0.87 -25.01
C TYR A 259 -14.05 2.21 -24.31
N LEU A 260 -12.80 2.64 -24.14
CA LEU A 260 -12.47 3.94 -23.52
C LEU A 260 -13.05 5.09 -24.34
N LEU A 261 -12.85 5.03 -25.67
CA LEU A 261 -13.37 6.02 -26.61
C LEU A 261 -14.91 6.14 -26.52
N VAL A 262 -15.62 5.02 -26.64
CA VAL A 262 -17.12 5.01 -26.66
C VAL A 262 -17.72 5.38 -25.30
N LYS A 263 -17.05 5.01 -24.20
CA LYS A 263 -17.53 5.30 -22.83
C LYS A 263 -17.04 6.64 -22.29
N ASN A 264 -16.12 7.28 -22.98
CA ASN A 264 -15.51 8.54 -22.57
C ASN A 264 -14.94 8.47 -21.14
N ILE A 265 -14.11 7.43 -20.87
CA ILE A 265 -13.52 7.18 -19.56
C ILE A 265 -11.98 7.16 -19.63
N SER A 266 -11.33 7.31 -18.48
CA SER A 266 -9.87 7.26 -18.36
C SER A 266 -9.42 6.08 -17.51
N ILE A 267 -8.28 5.48 -17.85
CA ILE A 267 -7.56 4.51 -17.03
C ILE A 267 -6.23 5.13 -16.63
N MET A 268 -5.94 5.16 -15.33
CA MET A 268 -4.79 5.85 -14.75
C MET A 268 -3.95 4.90 -13.90
N GLY A 269 -2.66 4.74 -14.24
CA GLY A 269 -1.73 4.03 -13.38
C GLY A 269 -1.42 4.80 -12.09
N VAL A 270 -1.28 4.07 -10.99
CA VAL A 270 -0.92 4.58 -9.67
C VAL A 270 0.37 3.90 -9.21
N PHE A 271 1.50 4.56 -9.43
CA PHE A 271 2.81 4.11 -8.97
C PHE A 271 3.53 5.27 -8.27
N MET A 272 3.16 5.49 -7.01
CA MET A 272 3.59 6.63 -6.19
C MET A 272 5.11 6.71 -6.04
N ILE A 273 5.79 5.59 -5.89
CA ILE A 273 7.24 5.50 -5.68
C ILE A 273 8.03 6.18 -6.83
N SER A 274 7.53 6.17 -8.06
CA SER A 274 8.20 6.84 -9.19
C SER A 274 8.35 8.36 -8.99
N PHE A 275 7.52 8.96 -8.13
CA PHE A 275 7.52 10.40 -7.86
C PHE A 275 8.61 10.85 -6.86
N GLU A 276 9.39 9.95 -6.29
CA GLU A 276 10.44 10.30 -5.32
C GLU A 276 11.48 11.30 -5.85
N ASN A 277 11.74 11.29 -7.17
CA ASN A 277 12.66 12.22 -7.81
C ASN A 277 11.93 13.33 -8.57
N ASP A 278 10.70 13.08 -9.04
CA ASP A 278 9.95 14.02 -9.87
C ASP A 278 9.28 15.12 -9.03
N ASP A 279 8.76 14.76 -7.85
CA ASP A 279 8.04 15.68 -6.97
C ASP A 279 8.16 15.27 -5.48
N LYS A 280 9.41 15.21 -4.97
CA LYS A 280 9.71 14.90 -3.58
C LYS A 280 8.94 15.79 -2.60
N LYS A 281 8.83 17.10 -2.90
CA LYS A 281 8.14 18.05 -2.04
C LYS A 281 6.65 17.75 -1.91
N TYR A 282 6.03 17.28 -2.98
CA TYR A 282 4.64 16.84 -2.95
C TYR A 282 4.48 15.67 -1.97
N LEU A 283 5.26 14.60 -2.14
CA LEU A 283 5.17 13.41 -1.26
C LEU A 283 5.43 13.77 0.20
N GLN A 284 6.42 14.65 0.47
CA GLN A 284 6.73 15.12 1.82
C GLN A 284 5.51 15.83 2.45
N SER A 285 4.95 16.82 1.74
CA SER A 285 3.79 17.58 2.25
C SER A 285 2.54 16.71 2.45
N ARG A 286 2.38 15.68 1.61
CA ARG A 286 1.25 14.76 1.77
C ARG A 286 1.43 13.82 2.96
N MET A 287 2.65 13.38 3.23
CA MET A 287 2.93 12.55 4.41
C MET A 287 2.75 13.33 5.72
N GLU A 288 3.19 14.59 5.76
CA GLU A 288 2.93 15.50 6.88
C GLU A 288 1.42 15.65 7.13
N LEU A 289 0.64 15.93 6.08
CA LEU A 289 -0.81 16.01 6.20
C LEU A 289 -1.42 14.69 6.74
N ILE A 290 -0.95 13.53 6.29
CA ILE A 290 -1.46 12.23 6.76
C ILE A 290 -1.16 12.04 8.25
N PHE A 291 0.02 12.43 8.74
CA PHE A 291 0.33 12.41 10.16
C PHE A 291 -0.57 13.37 10.96
N ASP A 292 -0.85 14.56 10.43
CA ASP A 292 -1.79 15.50 11.04
C ASP A 292 -3.21 14.94 11.11
N LEU A 293 -3.69 14.30 10.02
CA LEU A 293 -5.00 13.64 10.01
C LEU A 293 -5.08 12.53 11.08
N TYR A 294 -4.03 11.76 11.28
CA TYR A 294 -3.98 10.75 12.34
C TYR A 294 -3.97 11.39 13.73
N THR A 295 -3.10 12.37 13.97
CA THR A 295 -2.99 13.05 15.25
C THR A 295 -4.30 13.74 15.66
N ASN A 296 -5.04 14.28 14.68
CA ASN A 296 -6.36 14.88 14.86
C ASN A 296 -7.52 13.86 14.84
N GLN A 297 -7.23 12.55 14.89
CA GLN A 297 -8.22 11.47 14.92
C GLN A 297 -9.20 11.48 13.73
N GLN A 298 -8.77 11.99 12.58
CA GLN A 298 -9.57 12.01 11.35
C GLN A 298 -9.39 10.75 10.51
N ILE A 299 -8.29 10.01 10.74
CA ILE A 299 -8.04 8.68 10.17
C ILE A 299 -7.70 7.68 11.27
N GLU A 300 -8.04 6.41 11.01
CA GLU A 300 -7.77 5.29 11.90
C GLU A 300 -7.13 4.13 11.11
N PRO A 301 -5.80 3.95 11.21
CA PRO A 301 -5.14 2.81 10.57
C PRO A 301 -5.55 1.51 11.24
N VAL A 302 -6.12 0.59 10.47
CA VAL A 302 -6.48 -0.75 10.95
C VAL A 302 -5.31 -1.68 10.70
N PHE A 303 -4.72 -2.23 11.77
CA PHE A 303 -3.62 -3.18 11.67
C PHE A 303 -3.61 -4.18 12.81
N LYS A 304 -2.90 -5.28 12.58
CA LYS A 304 -2.55 -6.29 13.58
C LYS A 304 -1.04 -6.34 13.73
N THR A 305 -0.55 -6.30 14.96
CA THR A 305 0.87 -6.55 15.26
C THR A 305 1.16 -8.05 15.37
N ILE A 306 2.31 -8.44 14.86
CA ILE A 306 2.85 -9.79 14.93
C ILE A 306 4.34 -9.74 15.29
N LYS A 307 4.92 -10.87 15.69
CA LYS A 307 6.36 -11.00 15.85
C LYS A 307 7.05 -11.26 14.49
N PHE A 308 8.34 -10.99 14.41
CA PHE A 308 9.12 -11.21 13.18
C PHE A 308 9.17 -12.68 12.74
N ASP A 309 9.13 -13.63 13.66
CA ASP A 309 9.09 -15.07 13.36
C ASP A 309 7.74 -15.56 12.79
N GLU A 310 6.69 -14.74 12.89
CA GLU A 310 5.37 -15.02 12.31
C GLU A 310 5.22 -14.48 10.86
N ILE A 311 6.21 -13.76 10.31
CA ILE A 311 6.10 -13.09 9.00
C ILE A 311 5.66 -14.06 7.89
N VAL A 312 6.27 -15.24 7.79
CA VAL A 312 5.98 -16.21 6.71
C VAL A 312 4.54 -16.70 6.80
N GLU A 313 4.04 -17.00 8.01
CA GLU A 313 2.65 -17.40 8.24
C GLU A 313 1.67 -16.32 7.77
N TYR A 314 1.94 -15.06 8.14
CA TYR A 314 1.05 -13.95 7.78
C TYR A 314 1.17 -13.54 6.31
N LEU A 315 2.30 -13.78 5.65
CA LEU A 315 2.40 -13.65 4.19
C LEU A 315 1.48 -14.67 3.50
N ASP A 316 1.41 -15.93 3.97
CA ASP A 316 0.45 -16.92 3.46
C ASP A 316 -1.00 -16.47 3.65
N MET A 317 -1.33 -15.91 4.84
CA MET A 317 -2.65 -15.37 5.12
C MET A 317 -3.01 -14.19 4.20
N ILE A 318 -2.04 -13.33 3.84
CA ILE A 318 -2.23 -12.24 2.87
C ILE A 318 -2.49 -12.84 1.48
N GLY A 319 -1.67 -13.79 1.04
CA GLY A 319 -1.84 -14.47 -0.25
C GLY A 319 -3.20 -15.16 -0.39
N SER A 320 -3.67 -15.80 0.67
CA SER A 320 -4.99 -16.45 0.73
C SER A 320 -6.15 -15.49 1.06
N ARG A 321 -5.90 -14.16 1.13
CA ARG A 321 -6.91 -13.09 1.39
C ARG A 321 -7.67 -13.23 2.71
N LYS A 322 -7.05 -13.86 3.72
CA LYS A 322 -7.64 -14.08 5.04
C LYS A 322 -7.44 -12.90 6.01
N THR A 323 -6.62 -11.93 5.65
CA THR A 323 -6.32 -10.75 6.48
C THR A 323 -7.31 -9.61 6.26
N VAL A 324 -7.35 -8.69 7.23
CA VAL A 324 -8.02 -7.39 7.17
C VAL A 324 -7.05 -6.31 7.61
N GLY A 325 -7.16 -5.10 7.07
CA GLY A 325 -6.22 -4.02 7.37
C GLY A 325 -4.78 -4.35 7.00
N ARG A 326 -3.85 -3.91 7.83
CA ARG A 326 -2.41 -4.11 7.66
C ARG A 326 -1.88 -5.15 8.66
N ILE A 327 -0.81 -5.81 8.32
CA ILE A 327 -0.05 -6.67 9.24
C ILE A 327 1.29 -6.00 9.47
N VAL A 328 1.63 -5.76 10.73
CA VAL A 328 2.85 -5.06 11.15
C VAL A 328 3.68 -5.99 12.04
N ALA A 329 4.84 -6.39 11.56
CA ALA A 329 5.81 -7.16 12.35
C ALA A 329 6.61 -6.20 13.24
N VAL A 330 6.75 -6.53 14.53
CA VAL A 330 7.43 -5.71 15.54
C VAL A 330 8.62 -6.45 16.14
N ARG A 331 9.66 -5.70 16.52
CA ARG A 331 10.89 -6.18 17.18
C ARG A 331 11.00 -5.72 18.62
#